data_7bbee9d98eb69412f1b5f8c1908b420f
#
_entry.id   7bbee9d98eb69412f1b5f8c1908b420f
#
_cell.length_a   1.000
_cell.length_b   1.000
_cell.length_c   1.000
_cell.angle_alpha   90.00
_cell.angle_beta   90.00
_cell.angle_gamma   90.00
#
_symmetry.space_group_name_H-M   'P 1'
#
loop_
_entity.id
_entity.type
_entity.pdbx_description
1 polymer ?
#
loop_
_entity_poly.entity_id
_entity_poly.type
_entity_poly.pdbx_seq_one_letter_code
_entity_poly.pdbx_strand_id
1 'polypeptide(L)'
;RNDGFITLDELGQAKRFYEVENIAYSLFNGSGRIQGMKEGGNQEINRWKITALSTGEKDLETYLQSKGIAINAGQLVRLLNIPISEPAQLGEFTNQKAHADHLNEMALKNYGVIGRKWIAFLTENKA
;
A
#
# COMPACT_ATOMS: atom_id res chain seq x y z
N ARG A 1 4.95 -11.19 -7.75
CA ARG A 1 5.01 -11.85 -6.42
C ARG A 1 3.60 -11.90 -5.86
N ASN A 2 3.16 -13.07 -5.43
CA ASN A 2 1.92 -13.24 -4.68
C ASN A 2 2.20 -13.19 -3.18
N ASP A 3 1.16 -12.89 -2.41
CA ASP A 3 1.19 -12.88 -0.95
C ASP A 3 2.22 -11.91 -0.37
N GLY A 4 2.46 -10.80 -1.09
CA GLY A 4 3.42 -9.77 -0.72
C GLY A 4 2.74 -8.57 -0.04
N PHE A 5 3.60 -7.75 0.58
CA PHE A 5 3.26 -6.45 1.13
C PHE A 5 3.99 -5.36 0.36
N ILE A 6 3.30 -4.29 0.00
CA ILE A 6 3.86 -3.12 -0.69
C ILE A 6 3.51 -1.85 0.07
N THR A 7 4.49 -0.99 0.23
CA THR A 7 4.30 0.36 0.77
C THR A 7 4.32 1.37 -0.37
N LEU A 8 3.36 2.26 -0.37
CA LEU A 8 3.22 3.37 -1.32
C LEU A 8 3.22 4.66 -0.52
N ASP A 9 4.32 5.38 -0.60
CA ASP A 9 4.46 6.63 0.13
C ASP A 9 3.92 7.79 -0.71
N GLU A 10 3.15 8.67 -0.07
CA GLU A 10 2.60 9.90 -0.62
C GLU A 10 1.95 9.78 -2.01
N LEU A 11 1.00 8.88 -2.18
CA LEU A 11 0.26 8.72 -3.44
C LEU A 11 -0.28 10.05 -4.01
N GLY A 12 -0.58 11.02 -3.14
CA GLY A 12 -1.06 12.34 -3.53
C GLY A 12 -0.05 13.23 -4.28
N GLN A 13 1.24 12.90 -4.24
CA GLN A 13 2.31 13.63 -4.94
C GLN A 13 2.59 13.10 -6.36
N ALA A 14 1.93 12.05 -6.78
CA ALA A 14 2.12 11.50 -8.12
C ALA A 14 1.81 12.57 -9.19
N LYS A 15 2.79 12.86 -10.05
CA LYS A 15 2.67 13.88 -11.11
C LYS A 15 1.57 13.56 -12.12
N ARG A 16 1.19 12.30 -12.25
CA ARG A 16 0.18 11.78 -13.17
C ARG A 16 -0.93 11.08 -12.42
N PHE A 17 -1.95 11.82 -12.02
CA PHE A 17 -3.07 11.31 -11.25
C PHE A 17 -3.85 10.16 -11.92
N TYR A 18 -3.90 10.12 -13.26
CA TYR A 18 -4.47 8.98 -14.01
C TYR A 18 -3.69 7.67 -13.79
N GLU A 19 -2.38 7.77 -13.54
CA GLU A 19 -1.58 6.59 -13.20
C GLU A 19 -1.91 6.09 -11.81
N VAL A 20 -2.17 6.98 -10.85
CA VAL A 20 -2.59 6.62 -9.49
C VAL A 20 -3.91 5.86 -9.51
N GLU A 21 -4.91 6.35 -10.26
CA GLU A 21 -6.18 5.65 -10.44
C GLU A 21 -5.97 4.26 -11.02
N ASN A 22 -5.24 4.16 -12.12
CA ASN A 22 -4.97 2.88 -12.79
C ASN A 22 -4.18 1.90 -11.92
N ILE A 23 -3.20 2.39 -11.17
CA ILE A 23 -2.40 1.58 -10.25
C ILE A 23 -3.27 1.08 -9.11
N ALA A 24 -4.03 1.97 -8.46
CA ALA A 24 -4.93 1.60 -7.38
C ALA A 24 -5.96 0.57 -7.86
N TYR A 25 -6.59 0.82 -9.01
CA TYR A 25 -7.57 -0.10 -9.59
C TYR A 25 -6.97 -1.48 -9.87
N SER A 26 -5.80 -1.53 -10.51
CA SER A 26 -5.12 -2.80 -10.82
C SER A 26 -4.70 -3.53 -9.56
N LEU A 27 -4.11 -2.84 -8.59
CA LEU A 27 -3.68 -3.38 -7.31
C LEU A 27 -4.84 -4.07 -6.58
N PHE A 28 -5.98 -3.40 -6.48
CA PHE A 28 -7.14 -3.90 -5.74
C PHE A 28 -7.92 -4.98 -6.46
N ASN A 29 -7.88 -5.01 -7.79
CA ASN A 29 -8.50 -6.10 -8.55
C ASN A 29 -7.70 -7.41 -8.53
N GLY A 30 -6.43 -7.36 -8.14
CA GLY A 30 -5.57 -8.54 -8.09
C GLY A 30 -5.33 -9.21 -9.44
N SER A 31 -5.58 -8.50 -10.55
CA SER A 31 -5.38 -9.02 -11.89
C SER A 31 -4.95 -7.92 -12.87
N GLY A 32 -4.05 -8.29 -13.79
CA GLY A 32 -3.63 -7.42 -14.89
C GLY A 32 -4.72 -7.23 -15.94
N ARG A 33 -4.47 -6.28 -16.85
CA ARG A 33 -5.34 -6.07 -18.02
C ARG A 33 -5.23 -7.25 -18.96
N ILE A 34 -6.34 -7.63 -19.56
CA ILE A 34 -6.36 -8.59 -20.66
C ILE A 34 -5.74 -7.89 -21.89
N GLN A 35 -4.69 -8.47 -22.41
CA GLN A 35 -4.04 -8.00 -23.63
C GLN A 35 -4.17 -9.07 -24.72
N GLY A 36 -4.55 -8.65 -25.92
CA GLY A 36 -4.55 -9.53 -27.09
C GLY A 36 -3.13 -9.87 -27.57
N MET A 37 -2.92 -11.05 -28.09
CA MET A 37 -1.69 -11.42 -28.78
C MET A 37 -1.76 -11.02 -30.26
N LYS A 38 -0.61 -10.67 -30.85
CA LYS A 38 -0.53 -10.32 -32.29
C LYS A 38 -1.00 -11.45 -33.23
N GLU A 39 -0.87 -12.69 -32.78
CA GLU A 39 -1.22 -13.89 -33.55
C GLU A 39 -2.63 -14.42 -33.25
N GLY A 40 -3.43 -13.62 -32.53
CA GLY A 40 -4.77 -14.01 -32.08
C GLY A 40 -4.77 -14.70 -30.71
N GLY A 41 -5.85 -14.53 -29.98
CA GLY A 41 -5.98 -15.00 -28.60
C GLY A 41 -5.60 -13.94 -27.56
N ASN A 42 -5.73 -14.31 -26.30
CA ASN A 42 -5.40 -13.44 -25.15
C ASN A 42 -4.12 -13.90 -24.49
N GLN A 43 -3.32 -12.94 -24.03
CA GLN A 43 -2.18 -13.23 -23.16
C GLN A 43 -2.67 -13.78 -21.83
N GLU A 44 -1.84 -14.58 -21.17
CA GLU A 44 -2.10 -15.05 -19.82
C GLU A 44 -2.27 -13.87 -18.88
N ILE A 45 -3.37 -13.88 -18.11
CA ILE A 45 -3.67 -12.81 -17.16
C ILE A 45 -2.83 -13.01 -15.92
N ASN A 46 -1.90 -12.09 -15.66
CA ASN A 46 -1.18 -12.05 -14.40
C ASN A 46 -2.16 -11.79 -13.25
N ARG A 47 -2.11 -12.63 -12.24
CA ARG A 47 -2.90 -12.48 -11.02
C ARG A 47 -1.99 -12.34 -9.81
N TRP A 48 -2.42 -11.54 -8.83
CA TRP A 48 -1.69 -11.35 -7.59
C TRP A 48 -2.62 -11.19 -6.40
N LYS A 49 -2.09 -11.54 -5.24
CA LYS A 49 -2.68 -11.26 -3.93
C LYS A 49 -1.65 -10.47 -3.15
N ILE A 50 -1.94 -9.23 -2.86
CA ILE A 50 -1.04 -8.33 -2.13
C ILE A 50 -1.83 -7.52 -1.12
N THR A 51 -1.14 -7.13 -0.06
CA THR A 51 -1.60 -6.09 0.86
C THR A 51 -0.79 -4.84 0.58
N ALA A 52 -1.45 -3.70 0.42
CA ALA A 52 -0.80 -2.42 0.23
C ALA A 52 -1.07 -1.51 1.43
N LEU A 53 -0.05 -0.81 1.88
CA LEU A 53 -0.16 0.31 2.82
C LEU A 53 0.22 1.58 2.07
N SER A 54 -0.69 2.55 2.05
CA SER A 54 -0.42 3.85 1.46
C SER A 54 -0.52 4.93 2.51
N THR A 55 0.39 5.89 2.44
CA THR A 55 0.33 7.12 3.21
C THR A 55 -0.10 8.29 2.32
N GLY A 56 -0.68 9.33 2.90
CA GLY A 56 -1.06 10.54 2.18
C GLY A 56 -1.71 11.56 3.10
N GLU A 57 -1.64 12.83 2.71
CA GLU A 57 -2.30 13.94 3.43
C GLU A 57 -3.83 13.90 3.30
N LYS A 58 -4.33 13.23 2.26
CA LYS A 58 -5.75 13.04 1.98
C LYS A 58 -6.01 11.56 1.73
N ASP A 59 -7.20 11.12 2.08
CA ASP A 59 -7.65 9.81 1.64
C ASP A 59 -7.76 9.76 0.10
N LEU A 60 -7.65 8.57 -0.46
CA LEU A 60 -7.62 8.38 -1.91
C LEU A 60 -8.94 8.83 -2.57
N GLU A 61 -10.07 8.68 -1.89
CA GLU A 61 -11.36 9.12 -2.41
C GLU A 61 -11.39 10.65 -2.58
N THR A 62 -11.08 11.38 -1.52
CA THR A 62 -11.00 12.85 -1.53
C THR A 62 -9.99 13.34 -2.58
N TYR A 63 -8.86 12.65 -2.70
CA TYR A 63 -7.85 12.98 -3.69
C TYR A 63 -8.37 12.84 -5.13
N LEU A 64 -8.95 11.71 -5.47
CA LEU A 64 -9.47 11.45 -6.82
C LEU A 64 -10.68 12.34 -7.17
N GLN A 65 -11.59 12.55 -6.22
CA GLN A 65 -12.72 13.48 -6.39
C GLN A 65 -12.24 14.90 -6.65
N SER A 66 -11.18 15.35 -5.98
CA SER A 66 -10.59 16.68 -6.22
C SER A 66 -10.03 16.84 -7.64
N LYS A 67 -9.83 15.74 -8.36
CA LYS A 67 -9.38 15.69 -9.76
C LYS A 67 -10.52 15.37 -10.75
N GLY A 68 -11.77 15.34 -10.27
CA GLY A 68 -12.93 15.05 -11.10
C GLY A 68 -13.10 13.56 -11.45
N ILE A 69 -12.43 12.68 -10.74
CA ILE A 69 -12.50 11.23 -10.96
C ILE A 69 -13.51 10.64 -9.98
N ALA A 70 -14.54 9.97 -10.51
CA ALA A 70 -15.51 9.25 -9.70
C ALA A 70 -14.95 7.86 -9.31
N ILE A 71 -15.05 7.53 -8.03
CA ILE A 71 -14.68 6.21 -7.53
C ILE A 71 -15.93 5.35 -7.44
N ASN A 72 -15.85 4.13 -7.93
CA ASN A 72 -16.92 3.16 -7.81
C ASN A 72 -16.98 2.57 -6.40
N ALA A 73 -18.19 2.35 -5.89
CA ALA A 73 -18.41 1.81 -4.54
C ALA A 73 -17.64 0.52 -4.24
N GLY A 74 -17.47 -0.36 -5.24
CA GLY A 74 -16.69 -1.59 -5.11
C GLY A 74 -15.17 -1.36 -4.90
N GLN A 75 -14.66 -0.17 -5.19
CA GLN A 75 -13.26 0.20 -4.94
C GLN A 75 -13.08 0.62 -3.48
N LEU A 76 -14.04 1.36 -2.93
CA LEU A 76 -14.00 1.85 -1.55
C LEU A 76 -13.98 0.70 -0.52
N VAL A 77 -14.69 -0.39 -0.80
CA VAL A 77 -14.75 -1.55 0.12
C VAL A 77 -13.38 -2.23 0.30
N ARG A 78 -12.47 -2.04 -0.64
CA ARG A 78 -11.12 -2.63 -0.61
C ARG A 78 -10.05 -1.68 -0.04
N LEU A 79 -10.44 -0.44 0.22
CA LEU A 79 -9.58 0.62 0.74
C LEU A 79 -10.02 0.96 2.17
N LEU A 80 -9.24 0.52 3.14
CA LEU A 80 -9.47 0.91 4.51
C LEU A 80 -8.76 2.24 4.78
N ASN A 81 -9.53 3.33 4.86
CA ASN A 81 -9.01 4.62 5.27
C ASN A 81 -8.90 4.69 6.79
N ILE A 82 -7.68 4.85 7.27
CA ILE A 82 -7.39 5.00 8.70
C ILE A 82 -6.90 6.43 8.91
N PRO A 83 -7.74 7.33 9.45
CA PRO A 83 -7.29 8.67 9.79
C PRO A 83 -6.28 8.57 10.95
N ILE A 84 -5.09 9.09 10.73
CA ILE A 84 -4.06 9.16 11.75
C ILE A 84 -4.05 10.59 12.28
N SER A 85 -4.45 10.76 13.52
CA SER A 85 -4.19 11.94 14.30
C SER A 85 -2.81 11.84 14.96
N GLU A 86 -2.44 12.86 15.73
CA GLU A 86 -1.20 12.83 16.49
C GLU A 86 -1.08 11.55 17.32
N PRO A 87 0.11 10.93 17.39
CA PRO A 87 0.31 9.73 18.19
C PRO A 87 -0.04 10.04 19.65
N ALA A 88 -0.96 9.28 20.21
CA ALA A 88 -1.47 9.47 21.56
C ALA A 88 -0.42 9.20 22.64
N GLN A 89 0.64 8.46 22.30
CA GLN A 89 1.71 8.08 23.22
C GLN A 89 3.07 8.26 22.54
N LEU A 90 3.88 9.14 23.10
CA LEU A 90 5.26 9.38 22.65
C LEU A 90 6.29 8.57 23.46
N GLY A 91 5.82 7.77 24.45
CA GLY A 91 6.70 7.06 25.37
C GLY A 91 7.60 8.03 26.15
N GLU A 92 8.91 7.80 26.09
CA GLU A 92 9.92 8.64 26.74
C GLU A 92 10.36 9.85 25.87
N PHE A 93 9.79 10.02 24.67
CA PHE A 93 10.22 11.10 23.77
C PHE A 93 9.48 12.41 24.07
N THR A 94 10.20 13.50 23.99
CA THR A 94 9.69 14.84 24.33
C THR A 94 8.77 15.42 23.26
N ASN A 95 8.87 14.95 22.03
CA ASN A 95 8.05 15.40 20.90
C ASN A 95 8.02 14.35 19.77
N GLN A 96 7.08 14.52 18.84
CA GLN A 96 6.86 13.62 17.72
C GLN A 96 8.09 13.48 16.81
N LYS A 97 8.83 14.57 16.61
CA LYS A 97 10.03 14.55 15.76
C LYS A 97 11.11 13.65 16.36
N ALA A 98 11.39 13.78 17.66
CA ALA A 98 12.36 12.92 18.33
C ALA A 98 11.98 11.46 18.28
N HIS A 99 10.68 11.14 18.42
CA HIS A 99 10.16 9.78 18.27
C HIS A 99 10.36 9.26 16.84
N ALA A 100 9.99 10.06 15.83
CA ALA A 100 10.14 9.66 14.41
C ALA A 100 11.61 9.47 14.03
N ASP A 101 12.50 10.36 14.45
CA ASP A 101 13.94 10.25 14.21
C ASP A 101 14.52 8.97 14.83
N HIS A 102 14.10 8.65 16.06
CA HIS A 102 14.49 7.40 16.72
C HIS A 102 14.00 6.15 15.98
N LEU A 103 12.74 6.13 15.58
CA LEU A 103 12.17 5.02 14.80
C LEU A 103 12.95 4.81 13.49
N ASN A 104 13.29 5.88 12.81
CA ASN A 104 14.07 5.85 11.57
C ASN A 104 15.48 5.27 11.82
N GLU A 105 16.15 5.74 12.85
CA GLU A 105 17.47 5.23 13.24
C GLU A 105 17.41 3.73 13.60
N MET A 106 16.42 3.32 14.38
CA MET A 106 16.25 1.91 14.76
C MET A 106 15.89 1.03 13.57
N ALA A 107 15.08 1.52 12.63
CA ALA A 107 14.75 0.80 11.40
C ALA A 107 15.99 0.57 10.53
N LEU A 108 16.87 1.57 10.41
CA LEU A 108 18.13 1.46 9.68
C LEU A 108 19.11 0.46 10.33
N LYS A 109 19.15 0.42 11.65
CA LYS A 109 20.04 -0.50 12.40
C LYS A 109 19.51 -1.95 12.45
N ASN A 110 18.20 -2.11 12.40
CA ASN A 110 17.53 -3.40 12.63
C ASN A 110 16.68 -3.87 11.43
N TYR A 111 17.02 -3.44 10.22
CA TYR A 111 16.25 -3.79 9.03
C TYR A 111 16.15 -5.31 8.84
N GLY A 112 14.96 -5.78 8.48
CA GLY A 112 14.69 -7.18 8.18
C GLY A 112 14.62 -8.13 9.40
N VAL A 113 14.89 -7.69 10.62
CA VAL A 113 14.86 -8.54 11.82
C VAL A 113 13.46 -9.08 12.09
N ILE A 114 12.45 -8.20 12.07
CA ILE A 114 11.06 -8.56 12.34
C ILE A 114 10.53 -9.49 11.23
N GLY A 115 10.82 -9.20 9.98
CA GLY A 115 10.40 -10.04 8.85
C GLY A 115 10.94 -11.45 8.94
N ARG A 116 12.21 -11.62 9.28
CA ARG A 116 12.83 -12.96 9.48
C ARG A 116 12.17 -13.71 10.62
N LYS A 117 11.93 -13.05 11.76
CA LYS A 117 11.25 -13.68 12.92
C LYS A 117 9.82 -14.07 12.56
N TRP A 118 9.12 -13.24 11.80
CA TRP A 118 7.77 -13.53 11.34
C TRP A 118 7.72 -14.76 10.42
N ILE A 119 8.63 -14.85 9.46
CA ILE A 119 8.72 -16.03 8.57
C ILE A 119 9.04 -17.29 9.36
N ALA A 120 9.98 -17.22 10.32
CA ALA A 120 10.29 -18.35 11.20
C ALA A 120 9.04 -18.80 11.98
N PHE A 121 8.34 -17.86 12.62
CA PHE A 121 7.10 -18.12 13.33
C PHE A 121 6.05 -18.82 12.45
N LEU A 122 5.80 -18.30 11.23
CA LEU A 122 4.86 -18.92 10.30
C LEU A 122 5.29 -20.32 9.86
N THR A 123 6.59 -20.56 9.74
CA THR A 123 7.12 -21.87 9.32
C THR A 123 6.95 -22.89 10.43
N GLU A 124 7.16 -22.49 11.68
CA GLU A 124 7.00 -23.36 12.86
C GLU A 124 5.53 -23.65 13.20
N ASN A 125 4.63 -22.73 12.89
CA ASN A 125 3.21 -22.81 13.21
C ASN A 125 2.33 -23.07 11.95
N LYS A 126 2.85 -23.77 10.97
CA LYS A 126 2.03 -24.24 9.84
C LYS A 126 0.96 -25.20 10.34
N ALA A 127 -0.32 -24.81 10.16
CA ALA A 127 -1.46 -25.70 10.31
C ALA A 127 -1.58 -26.63 9.09
#